data_0e136e029d25a16fbdc582f0ca524892
#
_entry.id   0e136e029d25a16fbdc582f0ca524892
#
_cell.length_a   1.000
_cell.length_b   1.000
_cell.length_c   1.000
_cell.angle_alpha   90.00
_cell.angle_beta   90.00
_cell.angle_gamma   90.00
#
_symmetry.space_group_name_H-M   'P 1'
#
loop_
_entity.id
_entity.type
_entity.pdbx_description
1 polymer ?
#
loop_
_entity_poly.entity_id
_entity_poly.type
_entity_poly.pdbx_seq_one_letter_code
_entity_poly.pdbx_strand_id
1 'polypeptide(L)'
;MLLPLVLLFIVVPIVEIYVIIQVGQAIGALWTIALLVADSIAGSMLMRSQGRAAWRRFNEAIAIGRIPAREVVDGALVIFGGALLLTPGFVTDIFGAAFLLPPTRAAIRKLLVRRFAGRLIVAAPGSARRRPPRSPGADVDGTATEVDPRSLP
;
A
#
# COMPACT_ATOMS: atom_id res chain seq x y z
N MET A 1 -19.03 -14.86 3.39
CA MET A 1 -18.31 -13.59 3.16
C MET A 1 -18.90 -12.72 2.03
N LEU A 2 -19.75 -13.28 1.16
CA LEU A 2 -20.43 -12.52 0.10
C LEU A 2 -21.50 -11.53 0.63
N LEU A 3 -22.23 -11.92 1.68
CA LEU A 3 -23.33 -11.12 2.24
C LEU A 3 -22.92 -9.69 2.66
N PRO A 4 -21.85 -9.48 3.45
CA PRO A 4 -21.43 -8.12 3.83
C PRO A 4 -20.97 -7.27 2.63
N LEU A 5 -20.39 -7.90 1.60
CA LEU A 5 -19.99 -7.21 0.38
C LEU A 5 -21.21 -6.74 -0.43
N VAL A 6 -22.22 -7.60 -0.60
CA VAL A 6 -23.47 -7.27 -1.26
C VAL A 6 -24.21 -6.16 -0.50
N LEU A 7 -24.26 -6.28 0.83
CA LEU A 7 -24.90 -5.28 1.69
C LEU A 7 -24.20 -3.92 1.58
N LEU A 8 -22.88 -3.89 1.57
CA LEU A 8 -22.08 -2.68 1.36
C LEU A 8 -22.40 -2.06 -0.01
N PHE A 9 -22.45 -2.88 -1.06
CA PHE A 9 -22.71 -2.43 -2.43
C PHE A 9 -24.12 -1.87 -2.64
N ILE A 10 -25.08 -2.26 -1.80
CA ILE A 10 -26.45 -1.73 -1.81
C ILE A 10 -26.57 -0.51 -0.89
N VAL A 11 -26.02 -0.58 0.32
CA VAL A 11 -26.17 0.47 1.33
C VAL A 11 -25.43 1.74 0.94
N VAL A 12 -24.20 1.61 0.40
CA VAL A 12 -23.40 2.79 0.05
C VAL A 12 -24.11 3.69 -0.97
N PRO A 13 -24.62 3.20 -2.12
CA PRO A 13 -25.36 4.05 -3.04
C PRO A 13 -26.63 4.68 -2.44
N ILE A 14 -27.33 3.97 -1.56
CA ILE A 14 -28.53 4.51 -0.89
C ILE A 14 -28.13 5.68 0.02
N VAL A 15 -27.06 5.53 0.79
CA VAL A 15 -26.54 6.60 1.66
C VAL A 15 -26.05 7.78 0.83
N GLU A 16 -25.38 7.55 -0.30
CA GLU A 16 -24.95 8.61 -1.22
C GLU A 16 -26.12 9.43 -1.74
N ILE A 17 -27.16 8.76 -2.27
CA ILE A 17 -28.35 9.42 -2.76
C ILE A 17 -29.03 10.23 -1.63
N TYR A 18 -29.11 9.65 -0.44
CA TYR A 18 -29.68 10.34 0.72
C TYR A 18 -28.88 11.63 1.05
N VAL A 19 -27.56 11.55 1.10
CA VAL A 19 -26.70 12.70 1.38
C VAL A 19 -26.81 13.76 0.29
N ILE A 20 -26.84 13.36 -1.01
CA ILE A 20 -27.02 14.28 -2.12
C ILE A 20 -28.34 15.03 -2.01
N ILE A 21 -29.43 14.35 -1.65
CA ILE A 21 -30.75 14.96 -1.46
C ILE A 21 -30.69 15.97 -0.29
N GLN A 22 -30.09 15.61 0.83
CA GLN A 22 -29.99 16.49 1.99
C GLN A 22 -29.17 17.75 1.71
N VAL A 23 -28.02 17.58 1.02
CA VAL A 23 -27.21 18.71 0.59
C VAL A 23 -27.99 19.58 -0.41
N GLY A 24 -28.70 18.96 -1.37
CA GLY A 24 -29.51 19.65 -2.34
C GLY A 24 -30.64 20.47 -1.72
N GLN A 25 -31.24 19.98 -0.64
CA GLN A 25 -32.25 20.71 0.14
C GLN A 25 -31.64 21.88 0.93
N ALA A 26 -30.40 21.73 1.41
CA ALA A 26 -29.74 22.77 2.22
C ALA A 26 -29.18 23.92 1.40
N ILE A 27 -28.53 23.63 0.26
CA ILE A 27 -27.81 24.65 -0.55
C ILE A 27 -28.42 24.87 -1.95
N GLY A 28 -29.40 24.06 -2.32
CA GLY A 28 -30.04 24.09 -3.64
C GLY A 28 -29.35 23.18 -4.67
N ALA A 29 -30.13 22.69 -5.63
CA ALA A 29 -29.68 21.71 -6.62
C ALA A 29 -28.49 22.20 -7.46
N LEU A 30 -28.49 23.46 -7.88
CA LEU A 30 -27.41 24.02 -8.72
C LEU A 30 -26.06 24.00 -8.01
N TRP A 31 -26.02 24.42 -6.76
CA TRP A 31 -24.80 24.43 -5.95
C TRP A 31 -24.33 23.03 -5.61
N THR A 32 -25.24 22.09 -5.39
CA THR A 32 -24.90 20.67 -5.17
C THR A 32 -24.25 20.06 -6.39
N ILE A 33 -24.79 20.32 -7.59
CA ILE A 33 -24.19 19.86 -8.85
C ILE A 33 -22.80 20.49 -9.05
N ALA A 34 -22.68 21.79 -8.83
CA ALA A 34 -21.39 22.49 -8.95
C ALA A 34 -20.33 21.89 -7.99
N LEU A 35 -20.72 21.55 -6.78
CA LEU A 35 -19.87 20.94 -5.77
C LEU A 35 -19.44 19.52 -6.18
N LEU A 36 -20.35 18.69 -6.68
CA LEU A 36 -20.03 17.35 -7.18
C LEU A 36 -19.08 17.41 -8.40
N VAL A 37 -19.28 18.37 -9.30
CA VAL A 37 -18.37 18.57 -10.43
C VAL A 37 -16.99 19.01 -9.97
N ALA A 38 -16.92 19.96 -9.04
CA ALA A 38 -15.65 20.43 -8.48
C ALA A 38 -14.89 19.30 -7.78
N ASP A 39 -15.59 18.46 -7.02
CA ASP A 39 -15.02 17.31 -6.31
C ASP A 39 -14.51 16.25 -7.29
N SER A 40 -15.25 15.94 -8.35
CA SER A 40 -14.81 15.04 -9.43
C SER A 40 -13.53 15.53 -10.12
N ILE A 41 -13.41 16.84 -10.35
CA ILE A 41 -12.20 17.45 -10.92
C ILE A 41 -11.03 17.32 -9.92
N ALA A 42 -11.25 17.69 -8.67
CA ALA A 42 -10.23 17.57 -7.62
C ALA A 42 -9.77 16.12 -7.42
N GLY A 43 -10.71 15.17 -7.37
CA GLY A 43 -10.46 13.74 -7.29
C GLY A 43 -9.62 13.22 -8.45
N SER A 44 -9.95 13.62 -9.69
CA SER A 44 -9.17 13.24 -10.87
C SER A 44 -7.74 13.78 -10.85
N MET A 45 -7.54 15.02 -10.40
CA MET A 45 -6.22 15.61 -10.24
C MET A 45 -5.41 14.90 -9.14
N LEU A 46 -6.05 14.61 -8.02
CA LEU A 46 -5.44 13.88 -6.91
C LEU A 46 -5.03 12.47 -7.34
N MET A 47 -5.90 11.74 -8.02
CA MET A 47 -5.62 10.42 -8.57
C MET A 47 -4.43 10.44 -9.53
N ARG A 48 -4.38 11.39 -10.47
CA ARG A 48 -3.26 11.52 -11.40
C ARG A 48 -1.94 11.82 -10.69
N SER A 49 -1.95 12.69 -9.70
CA SER A 49 -0.74 13.05 -8.95
C SER A 49 -0.22 11.89 -8.10
N GLN A 50 -1.10 11.23 -7.36
CA GLN A 50 -0.76 10.11 -6.48
C GLN A 50 -0.43 8.84 -7.27
N GLY A 51 -1.13 8.59 -8.38
CA GLY A 51 -0.84 7.47 -9.27
C GLY A 51 0.56 7.55 -9.87
N ARG A 52 0.95 8.73 -10.38
CA ARG A 52 2.31 8.96 -10.89
C ARG A 52 3.38 8.81 -9.80
N ALA A 53 3.11 9.31 -8.61
CA ALA A 53 4.04 9.17 -7.48
C ALA A 53 4.20 7.72 -7.04
N ALA A 54 3.11 6.94 -6.98
CA ALA A 54 3.14 5.52 -6.64
C ALA A 54 3.91 4.71 -7.70
N TRP A 55 3.65 4.97 -8.97
CA TRP A 55 4.33 4.33 -10.09
C TRP A 55 5.84 4.59 -10.10
N ARG A 56 6.24 5.85 -9.87
CA ARG A 56 7.65 6.21 -9.79
C ARG A 56 8.37 5.46 -8.67
N ARG A 57 7.80 5.44 -7.46
CA ARG A 57 8.37 4.70 -6.31
C ARG A 57 8.48 3.20 -6.58
N PHE A 58 7.49 2.62 -7.27
CA PHE A 58 7.51 1.23 -7.66
C PHE A 58 8.68 0.93 -8.61
N ASN A 59 8.86 1.73 -9.66
CA ASN A 59 9.95 1.58 -10.60
C ASN A 59 11.33 1.80 -9.96
N GLU A 60 11.45 2.80 -9.08
CA GLU A 60 12.67 3.04 -8.31
C GLU A 60 13.05 1.83 -7.43
N ALA A 61 12.07 1.18 -6.79
CA ALA A 61 12.32 -0.01 -5.98
C ALA A 61 12.82 -1.19 -6.81
N ILE A 62 12.25 -1.39 -8.01
CA ILE A 62 12.69 -2.44 -8.93
C ILE A 62 14.08 -2.15 -9.47
N ALA A 63 14.37 -0.90 -9.86
CA ALA A 63 15.66 -0.51 -10.43
C ALA A 63 16.82 -0.79 -9.49
N ILE A 64 16.61 -0.70 -8.17
CA ILE A 64 17.63 -1.03 -7.15
C ILE A 64 17.55 -2.50 -6.67
N GLY A 65 16.80 -3.37 -7.36
CA GLY A 65 16.68 -4.80 -7.04
C GLY A 65 15.92 -5.11 -5.74
N ARG A 66 15.14 -4.15 -5.22
CA ARG A 66 14.38 -4.32 -3.99
C ARG A 66 12.96 -4.82 -4.30
N ILE A 67 12.45 -5.76 -3.50
CA ILE A 67 11.07 -6.24 -3.62
C ILE A 67 10.11 -5.10 -3.21
N PRO A 68 9.24 -4.59 -4.12
CA PRO A 68 8.40 -3.40 -3.91
C PRO A 68 7.09 -3.71 -3.16
N ALA A 69 7.14 -4.50 -2.08
CA ALA A 69 5.92 -4.92 -1.37
C ALA A 69 5.10 -3.75 -0.81
N ARG A 70 5.78 -2.69 -0.34
CA ARG A 70 5.11 -1.49 0.18
C ARG A 70 4.51 -0.66 -0.94
N GLU A 71 5.22 -0.55 -2.04
CA GLU A 71 4.83 0.20 -3.23
C GLU A 71 3.62 -0.45 -3.93
N VAL A 72 3.54 -1.78 -3.91
CA VAL A 72 2.36 -2.53 -4.40
C VAL A 72 1.12 -2.24 -3.54
N VAL A 73 1.23 -2.26 -2.21
CA VAL A 73 0.12 -1.91 -1.32
C VAL A 73 -0.30 -0.45 -1.51
N ASP A 74 0.67 0.47 -1.62
CA ASP A 74 0.39 1.88 -1.88
C ASP A 74 -0.30 2.07 -3.24
N GLY A 75 0.13 1.36 -4.27
CA GLY A 75 -0.51 1.38 -5.60
C GLY A 75 -1.93 0.85 -5.57
N ALA A 76 -2.17 -0.26 -4.87
CA ALA A 76 -3.52 -0.81 -4.69
C ALA A 76 -4.45 0.19 -3.98
N LEU A 77 -3.97 0.86 -2.91
CA LEU A 77 -4.76 1.88 -2.21
C LEU A 77 -5.08 3.09 -3.11
N VAL A 78 -4.14 3.49 -3.98
CA VAL A 78 -4.37 4.56 -4.97
C VAL A 78 -5.43 4.14 -5.98
N ILE A 79 -5.39 2.91 -6.49
CA ILE A 79 -6.38 2.39 -7.44
C ILE A 79 -7.76 2.33 -6.78
N PHE A 80 -7.85 1.79 -5.56
CA PHE A 80 -9.11 1.74 -4.81
C PHE A 80 -9.67 3.13 -4.51
N GLY A 81 -8.83 4.04 -4.02
CA GLY A 81 -9.24 5.42 -3.75
C GLY A 81 -9.67 6.15 -5.01
N GLY A 82 -8.96 5.94 -6.12
CA GLY A 82 -9.32 6.50 -7.42
C GLY A 82 -10.64 5.94 -7.97
N ALA A 83 -10.88 4.64 -7.81
CA ALA A 83 -12.14 4.01 -8.21
C ALA A 83 -13.34 4.56 -7.43
N LEU A 84 -13.19 4.84 -6.14
CA LEU A 84 -14.22 5.51 -5.33
C LEU A 84 -14.50 6.93 -5.82
N LEU A 85 -13.48 7.71 -6.12
CA LEU A 85 -13.62 9.07 -6.64
C LEU A 85 -14.15 9.17 -8.08
N LEU A 86 -14.15 8.07 -8.83
CA LEU A 86 -14.79 8.01 -10.16
C LEU A 86 -16.31 7.92 -10.07
N THR A 87 -16.83 7.44 -8.96
CA THR A 87 -18.27 7.38 -8.68
C THR A 87 -18.62 8.62 -7.85
N PRO A 88 -19.21 9.68 -8.44
CA PRO A 88 -19.45 10.92 -7.72
C PRO A 88 -20.38 10.69 -6.53
N GLY A 89 -19.90 10.98 -5.33
CA GLY A 89 -20.66 10.84 -4.10
C GLY A 89 -19.92 11.48 -2.92
N PHE A 90 -20.64 12.09 -2.00
CA PHE A 90 -20.03 12.80 -0.87
C PHE A 90 -19.32 11.86 0.11
N VAL A 91 -19.90 10.71 0.40
CA VAL A 91 -19.36 9.76 1.39
C VAL A 91 -18.21 8.97 0.77
N THR A 92 -18.40 8.44 -0.44
CA THR A 92 -17.34 7.71 -1.15
C THR A 92 -16.15 8.60 -1.46
N ASP A 93 -16.34 9.89 -1.72
CA ASP A 93 -15.26 10.83 -2.00
C ASP A 93 -14.39 11.10 -0.76
N ILE A 94 -14.99 11.17 0.44
CA ILE A 94 -14.23 11.23 1.70
C ILE A 94 -13.34 9.98 1.86
N PHE A 95 -13.86 8.79 1.62
CA PHE A 95 -13.07 7.56 1.68
C PHE A 95 -12.03 7.48 0.56
N GLY A 96 -12.39 7.85 -0.66
CA GLY A 96 -11.49 7.92 -1.80
C GLY A 96 -10.31 8.85 -1.52
N ALA A 97 -10.58 10.06 -1.05
CA ALA A 97 -9.56 11.02 -0.64
C ALA A 97 -8.68 10.47 0.50
N ALA A 98 -9.28 9.81 1.49
CA ALA A 98 -8.52 9.18 2.57
C ALA A 98 -7.55 8.10 2.08
N PHE A 99 -7.89 7.35 1.05
CA PHE A 99 -6.98 6.36 0.43
C PHE A 99 -5.90 7.02 -0.43
N LEU A 100 -6.18 8.18 -1.02
CA LEU A 100 -5.23 8.87 -1.88
C LEU A 100 -4.25 9.76 -1.12
N LEU A 101 -4.68 10.39 -0.03
CA LEU A 101 -3.83 11.29 0.74
C LEU A 101 -2.65 10.54 1.39
N PRO A 102 -1.40 11.03 1.26
CA PRO A 102 -0.23 10.33 1.75
C PRO A 102 -0.24 10.01 3.25
N PRO A 103 -0.68 10.91 4.16
CA PRO A 103 -0.65 10.63 5.60
C PRO A 103 -1.67 9.56 6.00
N THR A 104 -2.89 9.61 5.47
CA THR A 104 -3.96 8.64 5.77
C THR A 104 -3.64 7.28 5.14
N ARG A 105 -3.14 7.27 3.90
CA ARG A 105 -2.67 6.06 3.23
C ARG A 105 -1.56 5.36 4.02
N ALA A 106 -0.61 6.10 4.60
CA ALA A 106 0.44 5.51 5.42
C ALA A 106 -0.13 4.84 6.69
N ALA A 107 -1.14 5.45 7.32
CA ALA A 107 -1.85 4.87 8.47
C ALA A 107 -2.61 3.60 8.09
N ILE A 108 -3.38 3.65 6.98
CA ILE A 108 -4.15 2.50 6.47
C ILE A 108 -3.22 1.37 6.07
N ARG A 109 -2.12 1.65 5.35
CA ARG A 109 -1.10 0.66 5.01
C ARG A 109 -0.52 0.00 6.26
N LYS A 110 -0.17 0.79 7.30
CA LYS A 110 0.36 0.25 8.56
C LYS A 110 -0.63 -0.69 9.24
N LEU A 111 -1.91 -0.35 9.22
CA LEU A 111 -2.99 -1.19 9.76
C LEU A 111 -3.14 -2.49 8.96
N LEU A 112 -3.19 -2.39 7.62
CA LEU A 112 -3.29 -3.55 6.72
C LEU A 112 -2.09 -4.48 6.88
N VAL A 113 -0.87 -3.94 6.82
CA VAL A 113 0.35 -4.73 6.97
C VAL A 113 0.39 -5.41 8.34
N ARG A 114 0.03 -4.73 9.43
CA ARG A 114 -0.04 -5.34 10.76
C ARG A 114 -1.03 -6.50 10.84
N ARG A 115 -2.20 -6.36 10.21
CA ARG A 115 -3.25 -7.38 10.25
C ARG A 115 -2.96 -8.57 9.33
N PHE A 116 -2.24 -8.35 8.23
CA PHE A 116 -1.90 -9.36 7.23
C PHE A 116 -0.45 -9.86 7.33
N ALA A 117 0.46 -9.14 8.01
CA ALA A 117 1.87 -9.53 8.17
C ALA A 117 2.03 -10.91 8.82
N GLY A 118 1.13 -11.29 9.72
CA GLY A 118 1.12 -12.64 10.30
C GLY A 118 0.88 -13.76 9.28
N ARG A 119 0.30 -13.46 8.12
CA ARG A 119 0.06 -14.42 7.03
C ARG A 119 1.11 -14.33 5.91
N LEU A 120 1.75 -13.17 5.75
CA LEU A 120 2.77 -12.94 4.71
C LEU A 120 4.18 -13.37 5.13
N ILE A 121 4.46 -13.49 6.42
CA ILE A 121 5.77 -13.93 6.93
C ILE A 121 6.02 -15.42 6.61
N VAL A 122 4.97 -16.21 6.37
CA VAL A 122 5.11 -17.63 5.98
C VAL A 122 5.56 -17.79 4.51
N ALA A 123 5.47 -16.76 3.69
CA ALA A 123 5.79 -16.82 2.26
C ALA A 123 7.09 -16.09 1.88
N ALA A 124 7.84 -15.54 2.82
CA ALA A 124 9.15 -14.98 2.54
C ALA A 124 10.19 -16.12 2.58
N PRO A 125 10.74 -16.57 1.45
CA PRO A 125 11.87 -17.49 1.47
C PRO A 125 13.05 -16.78 2.09
N GLY A 126 13.43 -17.26 3.30
CA GLY A 126 14.74 -17.05 3.87
C GLY A 126 15.16 -15.58 4.01
N SER A 127 14.86 -14.96 5.15
CA SER A 127 15.78 -13.96 5.66
C SER A 127 17.14 -14.65 5.72
N ALA A 128 18.00 -14.36 4.74
CA ALA A 128 19.41 -14.69 4.84
C ALA A 128 19.87 -14.16 6.20
N ARG A 129 20.06 -15.09 7.16
CA ARG A 129 20.77 -14.78 8.38
C ARG A 129 22.00 -14.02 7.91
N ARG A 130 22.11 -12.74 8.25
CA ARG A 130 23.35 -12.01 8.14
C ARG A 130 24.35 -12.86 8.92
N ARG A 131 25.18 -13.63 8.19
CA ARG A 131 26.37 -14.18 8.78
C ARG A 131 27.10 -12.99 9.39
N PRO A 132 27.46 -13.05 10.67
CA PRO A 132 28.33 -12.02 11.23
C PRO A 132 29.56 -11.90 10.31
N PRO A 133 30.11 -10.68 10.12
CA PRO A 133 31.31 -10.52 9.33
C PRO A 133 32.36 -11.45 9.89
N ARG A 134 32.83 -12.38 9.06
CA ARG A 134 33.97 -13.22 9.40
C ARG A 134 35.13 -12.26 9.64
N SER A 135 35.71 -12.34 10.82
CA SER A 135 36.97 -11.65 11.12
C SER A 135 38.03 -12.07 10.09
N PRO A 136 38.79 -11.14 9.48
CA PRO A 136 39.90 -11.50 8.63
C PRO A 136 40.91 -12.26 9.49
N GLY A 137 41.06 -13.55 9.26
CA GLY A 137 41.99 -14.41 10.03
C GLY A 137 41.41 -15.72 10.57
N ALA A 138 40.08 -15.97 10.37
CA ALA A 138 39.45 -17.19 10.86
C ALA A 138 39.24 -18.27 9.76
N ASP A 139 40.04 -18.25 8.71
CA ASP A 139 39.97 -19.23 7.61
C ASP A 139 40.87 -20.46 7.80
N VAL A 140 41.37 -20.69 9.02
CA VAL A 140 42.14 -21.87 9.32
C VAL A 140 41.48 -22.65 10.45
N ASP A 141 40.38 -23.35 10.15
CA ASP A 141 40.05 -24.58 10.83
C ASP A 141 41.04 -25.65 10.31
N GLY A 142 42.30 -25.43 10.64
CA GLY A 142 43.34 -26.36 10.32
C GLY A 142 43.30 -27.48 11.35
N THR A 143 42.86 -28.66 10.92
CA THR A 143 43.47 -29.90 11.38
C THR A 143 44.89 -29.97 10.81
N ALA A 144 45.71 -28.98 11.13
CA ALA A 144 47.16 -29.05 10.94
C ALA A 144 47.68 -29.98 12.04
N THR A 145 47.80 -31.24 11.69
CA THR A 145 48.62 -32.17 12.47
C THR A 145 50.05 -31.69 12.32
N GLU A 146 50.62 -31.20 13.40
CA GLU A 146 52.03 -30.82 13.45
C GLU A 146 52.84 -32.07 13.16
N VAL A 147 53.41 -32.17 11.95
CA VAL A 147 54.30 -33.25 11.56
C VAL A 147 55.67 -32.92 12.11
N ASP A 148 56.14 -33.69 13.10
CA ASP A 148 57.50 -33.59 13.65
C ASP A 148 58.52 -33.86 12.53
N PRO A 149 59.37 -32.86 12.18
CA PRO A 149 60.35 -32.99 11.10
C PRO A 149 61.35 -34.12 11.31
N ARG A 150 61.46 -34.70 12.53
CA ARG A 150 62.35 -35.83 12.84
C ARG A 150 61.76 -37.21 12.52
N SER A 151 60.48 -37.25 12.06
CA SER A 151 59.83 -38.52 11.69
C SER A 151 59.88 -38.82 10.18
N LEU A 152 60.60 -38.03 9.41
CA LEU A 152 60.80 -38.31 7.98
C LEU A 152 62.02 -39.20 7.78
N PRO A 153 61.95 -40.26 6.94
CA PRO A 153 63.05 -41.20 6.68
C PRO A 153 64.22 -40.57 5.96
#